data_5a5fbcce5ff1352e37590d5a80baf24e
#
_entry.id   5a5fbcce5ff1352e37590d5a80baf24e
#
_cell.length_a   1.000
_cell.length_b   1.000
_cell.length_c   1.000
_cell.angle_alpha   90.00
_cell.angle_beta   90.00
_cell.angle_gamma   90.00
#
_symmetry.space_group_name_H-M   'P 1'
#
loop_
_entity.id
_entity.type
_entity.pdbx_description
1 polymer ?
#
loop_
_entity_poly.entity_id
_entity_poly.type
_entity_poly.pdbx_seq_one_letter_code
_entity_poly.pdbx_strand_id
1 'polypeptide(L)'
;VRKIPDSLRDRRIEITGPVDRKMIINALNSDVNVFMADFEDSLSPTWDNIQNGLVNMRDAAHRTISFENTLTHKKYNLNSNPAILMCRVRGLHLKEKHITCDGTSLYGALVDFVMYLYHNHKALSSFGLGPYFYIPKLQSYHEAKLWNDVISFCEDEIGLKRGTVRVTCLIETLPAVFQMDEILYFLKDHIVGLNCGRWDYIFSFIKTLKSFPEKLLPDRNLITMNQPFLKSYSTLLVNTCHRRDKAKE
;
A
#
# COMPACT_ATOMS: atom_id res chain seq x y z
N VAL A 1 -5.05 17.92 6.45
CA VAL A 1 -4.06 16.91 5.99
C VAL A 1 -2.69 17.60 5.88
N ARG A 2 -1.63 16.93 6.29
CA ARG A 2 -0.25 17.44 6.18
C ARG A 2 0.16 17.56 4.70
N LYS A 3 0.97 18.58 4.37
CA LYS A 3 1.51 18.79 3.00
C LYS A 3 2.12 17.50 2.43
N ILE A 4 1.77 17.18 1.19
CA ILE A 4 2.33 16.05 0.46
C ILE A 4 3.82 16.32 0.17
N PRO A 5 4.72 15.35 0.39
CA PRO A 5 6.13 15.47 0.01
C PRO A 5 6.28 15.76 -1.49
N ASP A 6 7.29 16.54 -1.85
CA ASP A 6 7.51 16.92 -3.25
C ASP A 6 7.76 15.71 -4.15
N SER A 7 8.41 14.68 -3.64
CA SER A 7 8.60 13.38 -4.33
C SER A 7 7.30 12.66 -4.68
N LEU A 8 6.19 12.90 -3.96
CA LEU A 8 4.89 12.25 -4.20
C LEU A 8 3.88 13.17 -4.90
N ARG A 9 4.30 14.33 -5.43
CA ARG A 9 3.38 15.25 -6.12
C ARG A 9 2.90 14.72 -7.48
N ASP A 10 3.77 14.02 -8.19
CA ASP A 10 3.43 13.38 -9.45
C ASP A 10 3.36 11.86 -9.28
N ARG A 11 2.15 11.34 -9.25
CA ARG A 11 1.83 9.93 -9.09
C ARG A 11 0.87 9.44 -10.17
N ARG A 12 0.90 10.06 -11.32
CA ARG A 12 -0.05 9.79 -12.41
C ARG A 12 0.05 8.36 -12.94
N ILE A 13 1.25 7.76 -12.89
CA ILE A 13 1.48 6.39 -13.32
C ILE A 13 2.08 5.61 -12.15
N GLU A 14 1.29 4.68 -11.61
CA GLU A 14 1.72 3.74 -10.60
C GLU A 14 1.49 2.33 -11.11
N ILE A 15 2.47 1.46 -10.90
CA ILE A 15 2.36 0.03 -11.18
C ILE A 15 2.51 -0.77 -9.90
N THR A 16 1.95 -1.98 -9.89
CA THR A 16 2.09 -2.91 -8.77
C THR A 16 2.67 -4.24 -9.24
N GLY A 17 3.35 -4.91 -8.33
CA GLY A 17 3.86 -6.25 -8.54
C GLY A 17 4.42 -6.85 -7.26
N PRO A 18 4.64 -8.17 -7.23
CA PRO A 18 5.12 -8.87 -6.04
C PRO A 18 6.53 -8.42 -5.66
N VAL A 19 6.90 -8.72 -4.41
CA VAL A 19 8.25 -8.43 -3.87
C VAL A 19 9.31 -9.44 -4.33
N ASP A 20 9.13 -10.02 -5.52
CA ASP A 20 10.14 -10.84 -6.20
C ASP A 20 11.31 -9.99 -6.68
N ARG A 21 12.52 -10.49 -6.51
CA ARG A 21 13.75 -9.73 -6.75
C ARG A 21 13.87 -9.18 -8.17
N LYS A 22 13.60 -10.02 -9.17
CA LYS A 22 13.67 -9.62 -10.59
C LYS A 22 12.53 -8.65 -10.94
N MET A 23 11.33 -8.91 -10.40
CA MET A 23 10.15 -8.06 -10.64
C MET A 23 10.35 -6.67 -10.06
N ILE A 24 10.89 -6.54 -8.86
CA ILE A 24 11.22 -5.25 -8.24
C ILE A 24 12.17 -4.45 -9.12
N ILE A 25 13.26 -5.06 -9.60
CA ILE A 25 14.24 -4.37 -10.46
C ILE A 25 13.58 -3.87 -11.74
N ASN A 26 12.82 -4.74 -12.41
CA ASN A 26 12.14 -4.37 -13.65
C ASN A 26 11.11 -3.25 -13.45
N ALA A 27 10.34 -3.32 -12.37
CA ALA A 27 9.33 -2.32 -12.05
C ALA A 27 9.94 -0.96 -11.69
N LEU A 28 10.99 -0.95 -10.87
CA LEU A 28 11.69 0.28 -10.50
C LEU A 28 12.42 0.92 -11.70
N ASN A 29 12.80 0.13 -12.70
CA ASN A 29 13.46 0.60 -13.92
C ASN A 29 12.49 1.00 -15.04
N SER A 30 11.19 0.77 -14.85
CA SER A 30 10.17 1.19 -15.82
C SER A 30 9.92 2.69 -15.76
N ASP A 31 9.39 3.24 -16.85
CA ASP A 31 9.06 4.68 -16.95
C ASP A 31 7.74 4.99 -16.24
N VAL A 32 7.73 4.81 -14.92
CA VAL A 32 6.59 5.10 -14.04
C VAL A 32 7.01 6.00 -12.89
N ASN A 33 6.04 6.69 -12.29
CA ASN A 33 6.34 7.54 -11.13
C ASN A 33 6.56 6.70 -9.87
N VAL A 34 5.74 5.67 -9.66
CA VAL A 34 5.72 4.86 -8.44
C VAL A 34 5.62 3.38 -8.76
N PHE A 35 6.38 2.58 -8.04
CA PHE A 35 6.20 1.14 -7.93
C PHE A 35 5.64 0.79 -6.55
N MET A 36 4.44 0.25 -6.50
CA MET A 36 3.85 -0.35 -5.31
C MET A 36 4.29 -1.81 -5.20
N ALA A 37 5.32 -2.06 -4.42
CA ALA A 37 5.80 -3.41 -4.12
C ALA A 37 4.88 -4.09 -3.11
N ASP A 38 4.39 -5.25 -3.45
CA ASP A 38 3.19 -5.83 -2.87
C ASP A 38 3.46 -7.13 -2.11
N PHE A 39 3.27 -7.09 -0.79
CA PHE A 39 3.24 -8.27 0.09
C PHE A 39 1.86 -8.92 0.18
N GLU A 40 0.84 -8.28 -0.37
CA GLU A 40 -0.55 -8.71 -0.23
C GLU A 40 -1.02 -9.54 -1.44
N ASP A 41 -1.83 -8.96 -2.31
CA ASP A 41 -2.60 -9.71 -3.32
C ASP A 41 -1.76 -10.29 -4.46
N SER A 42 -0.62 -9.73 -4.80
CA SER A 42 0.24 -10.25 -5.87
C SER A 42 1.32 -11.23 -5.39
N LEU A 43 1.38 -11.52 -4.10
CA LEU A 43 2.33 -12.45 -3.51
C LEU A 43 1.62 -13.62 -2.84
N SER A 44 2.00 -14.86 -3.15
CA SER A 44 1.61 -16.00 -2.33
C SER A 44 2.28 -15.89 -0.95
N PRO A 45 1.52 -15.83 0.18
CA PRO A 45 2.07 -15.51 1.49
C PRO A 45 2.73 -16.72 2.18
N THR A 46 3.59 -17.43 1.45
CA THR A 46 4.46 -18.45 2.05
C THR A 46 5.56 -17.77 2.86
N TRP A 47 6.06 -18.46 3.87
CA TRP A 47 7.13 -17.91 4.72
C TRP A 47 8.37 -17.53 3.91
N ASP A 48 8.77 -18.38 2.97
CA ASP A 48 9.92 -18.10 2.09
C ASP A 48 9.71 -16.83 1.24
N ASN A 49 8.51 -16.66 0.69
CA ASN A 49 8.20 -15.46 -0.09
C ASN A 49 8.21 -14.19 0.77
N ILE A 50 7.71 -14.27 2.00
CA ILE A 50 7.72 -13.13 2.93
C ILE A 50 9.16 -12.78 3.33
N GLN A 51 9.97 -13.75 3.75
CA GLN A 51 11.37 -13.51 4.12
C GLN A 51 12.17 -12.94 2.95
N ASN A 52 12.11 -13.60 1.80
CA ASN A 52 12.79 -13.13 0.59
C ASN A 52 12.31 -11.74 0.17
N GLY A 53 11.00 -11.49 0.28
CA GLY A 53 10.41 -10.19 -0.01
C GLY A 53 10.98 -9.09 0.88
N LEU A 54 11.08 -9.31 2.19
CA LEU A 54 11.68 -8.35 3.13
C LEU A 54 13.14 -8.04 2.79
N VAL A 55 13.93 -9.07 2.46
CA VAL A 55 15.33 -8.90 2.02
C VAL A 55 15.39 -8.12 0.70
N ASN A 56 14.56 -8.48 -0.27
CA ASN A 56 14.50 -7.82 -1.56
C ASN A 56 14.11 -6.33 -1.44
N MET A 57 13.15 -6.03 -0.57
CA MET A 57 12.72 -4.67 -0.29
C MET A 57 13.80 -3.84 0.42
N ARG A 58 14.57 -4.46 1.31
CA ARG A 58 15.74 -3.82 1.92
C ARG A 58 16.78 -3.46 0.85
N ASP A 59 17.16 -4.44 0.04
CA ASP A 59 18.17 -4.23 -1.00
C ASP A 59 17.70 -3.18 -2.04
N ALA A 60 16.40 -3.13 -2.35
CA ALA A 60 15.82 -2.13 -3.23
C ALA A 60 15.86 -0.72 -2.61
N ALA A 61 15.45 -0.57 -1.35
CA ALA A 61 15.47 0.70 -0.64
C ALA A 61 16.90 1.25 -0.47
N HIS A 62 17.87 0.37 -0.33
CA HIS A 62 19.32 0.71 -0.26
C HIS A 62 19.96 0.87 -1.64
N ARG A 63 19.22 0.66 -2.74
CA ARG A 63 19.70 0.69 -4.14
C ARG A 63 20.84 -0.30 -4.42
N THR A 64 20.91 -1.39 -3.67
CA THR A 64 21.92 -2.45 -3.83
C THR A 64 21.36 -3.70 -4.49
N ILE A 65 20.08 -3.71 -4.81
CA ILE A 65 19.41 -4.86 -5.41
C ILE A 65 19.99 -5.18 -6.79
N SER A 66 20.36 -6.43 -7.00
CA SER A 66 20.80 -6.98 -8.28
C SER A 66 20.29 -8.41 -8.43
N PHE A 67 20.15 -8.88 -9.64
CA PHE A 67 19.75 -10.24 -9.94
C PHE A 67 20.51 -10.75 -11.19
N GLU A 68 21.03 -11.97 -11.12
CA GLU A 68 21.60 -12.67 -12.26
C GLU A 68 20.79 -13.93 -12.54
N ASN A 69 20.32 -14.07 -13.77
CA ASN A 69 19.65 -15.31 -14.20
C ASN A 69 20.71 -16.39 -14.44
N THR A 70 20.68 -17.45 -13.64
CA THR A 70 21.67 -18.52 -13.65
C THR A 70 21.73 -19.29 -14.97
N LEU A 71 20.64 -19.33 -15.75
CA LEU A 71 20.56 -20.04 -17.01
C LEU A 71 21.06 -19.21 -18.20
N THR A 72 20.74 -17.91 -18.20
CA THR A 72 21.03 -17.00 -19.32
C THR A 72 22.20 -16.07 -19.04
N HIS A 73 22.72 -16.04 -17.82
CA HIS A 73 23.74 -15.11 -17.33
C HIS A 73 23.36 -13.62 -17.50
N LYS A 74 22.09 -13.34 -17.75
CA LYS A 74 21.58 -11.99 -17.86
C LYS A 74 21.54 -11.33 -16.50
N LYS A 75 22.20 -10.16 -16.39
CA LYS A 75 22.26 -9.35 -15.17
C LYS A 75 21.19 -8.26 -15.20
N TYR A 76 20.58 -8.01 -14.05
CA TYR A 76 19.59 -6.97 -13.79
C TYR A 76 20.07 -6.11 -12.64
N ASN A 77 20.16 -4.81 -12.84
CA ASN A 77 20.55 -3.83 -11.83
C ASN A 77 19.60 -2.64 -11.88
N LEU A 78 19.55 -1.85 -10.82
CA LEU A 78 18.79 -0.60 -10.84
C LEU A 78 19.46 0.44 -11.75
N ASN A 79 18.63 1.22 -12.44
CA ASN A 79 19.04 2.43 -13.13
C ASN A 79 19.40 3.52 -12.12
N SER A 80 20.05 4.58 -12.59
CA SER A 80 20.46 5.72 -11.77
C SER A 80 19.28 6.48 -11.15
N ASN A 81 18.13 6.48 -11.82
CA ASN A 81 16.91 7.16 -11.37
C ASN A 81 15.71 6.18 -11.38
N PRO A 82 15.62 5.27 -10.40
CA PRO A 82 14.51 4.34 -10.32
C PRO A 82 13.22 5.04 -9.90
N ALA A 83 12.07 4.42 -10.23
CA ALA A 83 10.76 4.85 -9.73
C ALA A 83 10.72 4.88 -8.19
N ILE A 84 9.78 5.64 -7.63
CA ILE A 84 9.60 5.72 -6.18
C ILE A 84 9.03 4.40 -5.67
N LEU A 85 9.70 3.83 -4.67
CA LEU A 85 9.28 2.60 -4.03
C LEU A 85 8.24 2.88 -2.94
N MET A 86 7.08 2.25 -3.03
CA MET A 86 6.07 2.18 -1.97
C MET A 86 5.85 0.72 -1.57
N CYS A 87 5.66 0.47 -0.29
CA CYS A 87 5.42 -0.88 0.24
C CYS A 87 3.93 -1.08 0.53
N ARG A 88 3.26 -2.02 -0.15
CA ARG A 88 1.92 -2.47 0.26
C ARG A 88 2.08 -3.63 1.23
N VAL A 89 1.72 -3.37 2.48
CA VAL A 89 1.71 -4.37 3.54
C VAL A 89 0.52 -5.31 3.40
N ARG A 90 0.57 -6.48 4.00
CA ARG A 90 -0.59 -7.38 4.10
C ARG A 90 -1.75 -6.71 4.85
N GLY A 91 -2.97 -7.20 4.64
CA GLY A 91 -4.15 -6.74 5.37
C GLY A 91 -4.12 -7.15 6.86
N LEU A 92 -4.76 -6.36 7.73
CA LEU A 92 -4.86 -6.63 9.17
C LEU A 92 -5.55 -7.97 9.51
N HIS A 93 -6.28 -8.56 8.59
CA HIS A 93 -6.95 -9.86 8.77
C HIS A 93 -6.00 -11.06 8.66
N LEU A 94 -4.77 -10.87 8.15
CA LEU A 94 -3.80 -11.95 7.95
C LEU A 94 -2.82 -12.03 9.13
N LYS A 95 -2.72 -13.23 9.72
CA LYS A 95 -1.74 -13.52 10.77
C LYS A 95 -0.46 -14.14 10.19
N GLU A 96 0.69 -13.72 10.73
CA GLU A 96 1.98 -14.31 10.45
C GLU A 96 2.27 -15.40 11.51
N LYS A 97 2.06 -16.64 11.12
CA LYS A 97 2.15 -17.79 12.04
C LYS A 97 3.57 -18.12 12.48
N HIS A 98 4.55 -17.70 11.70
CA HIS A 98 5.96 -18.02 11.96
C HIS A 98 6.64 -17.04 12.94
N ILE A 99 5.96 -15.93 13.26
CA ILE A 99 6.46 -14.94 14.23
C ILE A 99 5.44 -14.82 15.36
N THR A 100 5.88 -15.11 16.56
CA THR A 100 5.04 -15.06 17.76
C THR A 100 5.64 -14.12 18.80
N CYS A 101 4.75 -13.48 19.58
CA CYS A 101 5.10 -12.76 20.80
C CYS A 101 4.25 -13.35 21.92
N ASP A 102 4.89 -13.82 22.99
CA ASP A 102 4.24 -14.48 24.12
C ASP A 102 3.27 -15.60 23.68
N GLY A 103 3.70 -16.43 22.71
CA GLY A 103 2.92 -17.53 22.17
C GLY A 103 1.78 -17.12 21.21
N THR A 104 1.57 -15.83 20.97
CA THR A 104 0.53 -15.33 20.07
C THR A 104 1.13 -14.91 18.71
N SER A 105 0.53 -15.43 17.62
CA SER A 105 0.95 -15.06 16.25
C SER A 105 0.72 -13.58 15.99
N LEU A 106 1.71 -12.91 15.40
CA LEU A 106 1.61 -11.50 15.03
C LEU A 106 0.72 -11.30 13.80
N TYR A 107 0.24 -10.09 13.61
CA TYR A 107 -0.44 -9.70 12.37
C TYR A 107 0.59 -9.42 11.27
N GLY A 108 0.40 -10.04 10.10
CA GLY A 108 1.30 -9.88 8.96
C GLY A 108 1.48 -8.43 8.54
N ALA A 109 0.41 -7.65 8.59
CA ALA A 109 0.45 -6.21 8.31
C ALA A 109 1.48 -5.46 9.16
N LEU A 110 1.52 -5.74 10.47
CA LEU A 110 2.44 -5.09 11.40
C LEU A 110 3.88 -5.60 11.21
N VAL A 111 4.05 -6.88 10.91
CA VAL A 111 5.37 -7.45 10.59
C VAL A 111 5.95 -6.76 9.35
N ASP A 112 5.18 -6.70 8.25
CA ASP A 112 5.63 -6.09 7.00
C ASP A 112 5.96 -4.60 7.21
N PHE A 113 5.10 -3.88 7.93
CA PHE A 113 5.25 -2.45 8.19
C PHE A 113 6.52 -2.17 9.02
N VAL A 114 6.65 -2.82 10.18
CA VAL A 114 7.76 -2.56 11.12
C VAL A 114 9.09 -2.96 10.49
N MET A 115 9.16 -4.14 9.87
CA MET A 115 10.39 -4.62 9.25
C MET A 115 10.84 -3.70 8.10
N TYR A 116 9.91 -3.30 7.22
CA TYR A 116 10.25 -2.37 6.15
C TYR A 116 10.67 -1.01 6.69
N LEU A 117 9.93 -0.43 7.63
CA LEU A 117 10.23 0.86 8.22
C LEU A 117 11.59 0.86 8.93
N TYR A 118 11.79 -0.07 9.86
CA TYR A 118 12.99 -0.13 10.70
C TYR A 118 14.29 -0.25 9.88
N HIS A 119 14.29 -1.14 8.89
CA HIS A 119 15.50 -1.40 8.11
C HIS A 119 15.78 -0.35 7.04
N ASN A 120 14.79 0.43 6.61
CA ASN A 120 14.92 1.20 5.38
C ASN A 120 14.82 2.73 5.55
N HIS A 121 14.29 3.24 6.67
CA HIS A 121 14.03 4.68 6.83
C HIS A 121 15.26 5.56 6.62
N LYS A 122 16.44 5.14 7.11
CA LYS A 122 17.70 5.90 6.95
C LYS A 122 18.16 5.93 5.50
N ALA A 123 18.15 4.78 4.82
CA ALA A 123 18.55 4.68 3.42
C ALA A 123 17.61 5.50 2.52
N LEU A 124 16.30 5.36 2.69
CA LEU A 124 15.32 6.14 1.94
C LEU A 124 15.51 7.66 2.16
N SER A 125 15.70 8.08 3.41
CA SER A 125 15.96 9.48 3.75
C SER A 125 17.23 10.04 3.07
N SER A 126 18.28 9.24 2.94
CA SER A 126 19.52 9.68 2.25
C SER A 126 19.32 9.96 0.77
N PHE A 127 18.27 9.41 0.15
CA PHE A 127 17.87 9.70 -1.22
C PHE A 127 16.79 10.80 -1.33
N GLY A 128 16.46 11.49 -0.23
CA GLY A 128 15.39 12.49 -0.21
C GLY A 128 13.98 11.89 -0.28
N LEU A 129 13.85 10.60 -0.01
CA LEU A 129 12.58 9.85 0.00
C LEU A 129 12.15 9.56 1.44
N GLY A 130 10.87 9.31 1.63
CA GLY A 130 10.35 8.80 2.90
C GLY A 130 10.03 7.31 2.84
N PRO A 131 9.79 6.67 3.99
CA PRO A 131 9.12 5.38 4.03
C PRO A 131 7.66 5.57 3.64
N TYR A 132 7.31 5.08 2.44
CA TYR A 132 6.00 5.23 1.83
C TYR A 132 5.28 3.88 1.78
N PHE A 133 4.01 3.88 2.18
CA PHE A 133 3.21 2.67 2.29
C PHE A 133 1.87 2.77 1.58
N TYR A 134 1.36 1.60 1.20
CA TYR A 134 -0.04 1.37 0.88
C TYR A 134 -0.69 0.53 1.98
N ILE A 135 -1.82 1.00 2.51
CA ILE A 135 -2.60 0.29 3.52
C ILE A 135 -3.85 -0.29 2.84
N PRO A 136 -3.94 -1.63 2.74
CA PRO A 136 -5.06 -2.30 2.10
C PRO A 136 -6.18 -2.65 3.08
N LYS A 137 -7.34 -3.04 2.53
CA LYS A 137 -8.43 -3.76 3.19
C LYS A 137 -9.04 -3.07 4.42
N LEU A 138 -8.91 -1.74 4.55
CA LEU A 138 -9.60 -1.00 5.61
C LEU A 138 -11.11 -1.21 5.50
N GLN A 139 -11.76 -1.47 6.64
CA GLN A 139 -13.21 -1.59 6.75
C GLN A 139 -13.85 -0.46 7.57
N SER A 140 -13.07 0.17 8.45
CA SER A 140 -13.58 1.26 9.28
C SER A 140 -12.51 2.31 9.60
N TYR A 141 -12.95 3.48 10.03
CA TYR A 141 -12.06 4.52 10.54
C TYR A 141 -11.34 4.10 11.83
N HIS A 142 -11.85 3.14 12.58
CA HIS A 142 -11.15 2.59 13.74
C HIS A 142 -9.84 1.91 13.36
N GLU A 143 -9.82 1.20 12.23
CA GLU A 143 -8.58 0.62 11.69
C GLU A 143 -7.63 1.72 11.20
N ALA A 144 -8.15 2.80 10.62
CA ALA A 144 -7.34 3.97 10.26
C ALA A 144 -6.75 4.64 11.50
N LYS A 145 -7.51 4.74 12.60
CA LYS A 145 -7.01 5.22 13.88
C LYS A 145 -5.92 4.30 14.43
N LEU A 146 -6.12 2.99 14.41
CA LEU A 146 -5.10 2.01 14.81
C LEU A 146 -3.80 2.20 14.01
N TRP A 147 -3.90 2.35 12.69
CA TRP A 147 -2.73 2.62 11.85
C TRP A 147 -2.03 3.93 12.22
N ASN A 148 -2.79 4.99 12.49
CA ASN A 148 -2.21 6.24 12.97
C ASN A 148 -1.44 6.06 14.26
N ASP A 149 -2.00 5.32 15.23
CA ASP A 149 -1.37 5.08 16.51
C ASP A 149 -0.09 4.23 16.36
N VAL A 150 -0.13 3.17 15.53
CA VAL A 150 1.04 2.31 15.21
C VAL A 150 2.14 3.13 14.52
N ILE A 151 1.80 3.89 13.48
CA ILE A 151 2.78 4.71 12.74
C ILE A 151 3.41 5.73 13.68
N SER A 152 2.58 6.38 14.49
CA SER A 152 3.02 7.39 15.45
C SER A 152 3.98 6.81 16.48
N PHE A 153 3.63 5.68 17.05
CA PHE A 153 4.48 4.95 17.98
C PHE A 153 5.83 4.57 17.36
N CYS A 154 5.81 4.01 16.15
CA CYS A 154 7.05 3.62 15.47
C CYS A 154 7.92 4.84 15.11
N GLU A 155 7.33 5.97 14.71
CA GLU A 155 8.10 7.20 14.47
C GLU A 155 8.79 7.68 15.75
N ASP A 156 8.10 7.64 16.88
CA ASP A 156 8.67 8.05 18.18
C ASP A 156 9.80 7.12 18.62
N GLU A 157 9.61 5.78 18.52
CA GLU A 157 10.59 4.78 18.91
C GLU A 157 11.91 4.86 18.11
N ILE A 158 11.85 5.21 16.83
CA ILE A 158 13.04 5.30 15.96
C ILE A 158 13.52 6.75 15.75
N GLY A 159 12.94 7.71 16.48
CA GLY A 159 13.34 9.11 16.47
C GLY A 159 13.01 9.86 15.17
N LEU A 160 11.96 9.45 14.46
CA LEU A 160 11.49 10.17 13.27
C LEU A 160 10.53 11.29 13.65
N LYS A 161 10.59 12.38 12.89
CA LYS A 161 9.61 13.46 13.02
C LYS A 161 8.23 12.97 12.61
N ARG A 162 7.20 13.34 13.41
CA ARG A 162 5.80 13.02 13.12
C ARG A 162 5.43 13.37 11.67
N GLY A 163 4.86 12.39 10.95
CA GLY A 163 4.48 12.51 9.54
C GLY A 163 5.62 12.35 8.54
N THR A 164 6.73 11.75 8.95
CA THR A 164 7.79 11.26 8.04
C THR A 164 7.31 10.05 7.25
N VAL A 165 6.65 9.11 7.94
CA VAL A 165 5.97 7.98 7.29
C VAL A 165 4.74 8.50 6.56
N ARG A 166 4.60 8.14 5.28
CA ARG A 166 3.44 8.54 4.49
C ARG A 166 2.71 7.33 3.93
N VAL A 167 1.38 7.42 3.92
CA VAL A 167 0.51 6.31 3.54
C VAL A 167 -0.50 6.71 2.48
N THR A 168 -0.77 5.79 1.57
CA THR A 168 -1.95 5.80 0.71
C THR A 168 -2.89 4.70 1.18
N CYS A 169 -4.17 4.97 1.34
CA CYS A 169 -5.15 3.97 1.74
C CYS A 169 -5.93 3.47 0.53
N LEU A 170 -6.03 2.15 0.39
CA LEU A 170 -6.98 1.54 -0.52
C LEU A 170 -8.38 1.59 0.11
N ILE A 171 -9.29 2.24 -0.57
CA ILE A 171 -10.72 2.22 -0.26
C ILE A 171 -11.34 1.16 -1.14
N GLU A 172 -11.38 -0.05 -0.64
CA GLU A 172 -11.68 -1.25 -1.44
C GLU A 172 -12.66 -2.19 -0.74
N THR A 173 -13.23 -1.75 0.37
CA THR A 173 -14.32 -2.45 1.04
C THR A 173 -15.57 -1.58 1.06
N LEU A 174 -16.73 -2.20 0.95
CA LEU A 174 -18.00 -1.46 0.94
C LEU A 174 -18.19 -0.57 2.18
N PRO A 175 -17.89 -1.03 3.42
CA PRO A 175 -17.98 -0.19 4.61
C PRO A 175 -17.06 1.03 4.61
N ALA A 176 -15.84 0.89 4.10
CA ALA A 176 -14.86 1.99 4.08
C ALA A 176 -15.27 3.14 3.17
N VAL A 177 -16.02 2.85 2.09
CA VAL A 177 -16.51 3.90 1.16
C VAL A 177 -17.36 4.94 1.89
N PHE A 178 -18.09 4.55 2.91
CA PHE A 178 -18.96 5.45 3.68
C PHE A 178 -18.25 6.17 4.84
N GLN A 179 -16.94 5.90 5.02
CA GLN A 179 -16.14 6.43 6.14
C GLN A 179 -14.83 7.10 5.65
N MET A 180 -14.80 7.53 4.38
CA MET A 180 -13.58 8.11 3.81
C MET A 180 -13.15 9.40 4.50
N ASP A 181 -14.09 10.24 4.92
CA ASP A 181 -13.80 11.48 5.63
C ASP A 181 -13.13 11.23 7.00
N GLU A 182 -13.64 10.25 7.74
CA GLU A 182 -13.11 9.84 9.03
C GLU A 182 -11.74 9.18 8.87
N ILE A 183 -11.56 8.34 7.85
CA ILE A 183 -10.27 7.72 7.51
C ILE A 183 -9.21 8.80 7.24
N LEU A 184 -9.54 9.81 6.41
CA LEU A 184 -8.67 10.95 6.12
C LEU A 184 -8.37 11.77 7.39
N TYR A 185 -9.35 11.94 8.27
CA TYR A 185 -9.19 12.68 9.50
C TYR A 185 -8.22 12.00 10.47
N PHE A 186 -8.39 10.71 10.72
CA PHE A 186 -7.52 9.98 11.63
C PHE A 186 -6.09 9.86 11.11
N LEU A 187 -5.90 9.76 9.80
CA LEU A 187 -4.57 9.66 9.17
C LEU A 187 -4.01 11.01 8.69
N LYS A 188 -4.57 12.14 9.11
CA LYS A 188 -4.24 13.49 8.60
C LYS A 188 -2.75 13.85 8.61
N ASP A 189 -1.98 13.29 9.52
CA ASP A 189 -0.53 13.55 9.61
C ASP A 189 0.29 12.67 8.65
N HIS A 190 -0.27 11.56 8.19
CA HIS A 190 0.42 10.54 7.40
C HIS A 190 -0.13 10.37 5.99
N ILE A 191 -1.43 10.60 5.77
CA ILE A 191 -2.11 10.33 4.50
C ILE A 191 -1.59 11.19 3.35
N VAL A 192 -1.40 10.59 2.19
CA VAL A 192 -1.03 11.27 0.93
C VAL A 192 -2.00 10.99 -0.21
N GLY A 193 -2.94 10.10 -0.02
CA GLY A 193 -3.97 9.81 -1.03
C GLY A 193 -4.85 8.63 -0.67
N LEU A 194 -5.96 8.51 -1.42
CA LEU A 194 -6.84 7.35 -1.44
C LEU A 194 -6.73 6.69 -2.81
N ASN A 195 -6.89 5.38 -2.85
CA ASN A 195 -6.86 4.58 -4.07
C ASN A 195 -8.14 3.75 -4.19
N CYS A 196 -8.66 3.62 -5.41
CA CYS A 196 -9.80 2.76 -5.73
C CYS A 196 -9.34 1.34 -6.03
N GLY A 197 -9.49 0.41 -5.09
CA GLY A 197 -9.24 -1.02 -5.29
C GLY A 197 -10.44 -1.72 -5.92
N ARG A 198 -10.51 -1.73 -7.27
CA ARG A 198 -11.71 -2.15 -8.02
C ARG A 198 -12.20 -3.56 -7.69
N TRP A 199 -11.33 -4.55 -7.77
CA TRP A 199 -11.73 -5.95 -7.62
C TRP A 199 -12.18 -6.25 -6.20
N ASP A 200 -11.45 -5.80 -5.20
CA ASP A 200 -11.82 -5.98 -3.80
C ASP A 200 -13.13 -5.27 -3.46
N TYR A 201 -13.37 -4.09 -4.02
CA TYR A 201 -14.66 -3.40 -3.87
C TYR A 201 -15.82 -4.22 -4.46
N ILE A 202 -15.62 -4.80 -5.66
CA ILE A 202 -16.61 -5.69 -6.28
C ILE A 202 -16.88 -6.90 -5.40
N PHE A 203 -15.83 -7.56 -4.89
CA PHE A 203 -15.98 -8.71 -4.01
C PHE A 203 -16.64 -8.34 -2.68
N SER A 204 -16.32 -7.20 -2.11
CA SER A 204 -16.98 -6.67 -0.90
C SER A 204 -18.45 -6.38 -1.15
N PHE A 205 -18.81 -5.82 -2.29
CA PHE A 205 -20.19 -5.62 -2.73
C PHE A 205 -20.94 -6.95 -2.82
N ILE A 206 -20.39 -7.94 -3.53
CA ILE A 206 -20.98 -9.27 -3.67
C ILE A 206 -21.16 -9.92 -2.30
N LYS A 207 -20.12 -9.93 -1.47
CA LYS A 207 -20.15 -10.53 -0.12
C LYS A 207 -21.25 -9.92 0.75
N THR A 208 -21.39 -8.61 0.71
CA THR A 208 -22.36 -7.89 1.56
C THR A 208 -23.79 -8.05 1.07
N LEU A 209 -23.99 -8.05 -0.26
CA LEU A 209 -25.33 -8.00 -0.85
C LEU A 209 -25.81 -9.33 -1.48
N LYS A 210 -25.08 -10.43 -1.24
CA LYS A 210 -25.36 -11.76 -1.83
C LYS A 210 -26.77 -12.31 -1.58
N SER A 211 -27.46 -11.84 -0.53
CA SER A 211 -28.81 -12.27 -0.17
C SER A 211 -29.91 -11.50 -0.90
N PHE A 212 -29.54 -10.52 -1.74
CA PHE A 212 -30.47 -9.69 -2.49
C PHE A 212 -30.40 -10.04 -3.98
N PRO A 213 -31.35 -10.78 -4.56
CA PRO A 213 -31.29 -11.22 -5.96
C PRO A 213 -31.17 -10.06 -6.97
N GLU A 214 -31.77 -8.91 -6.67
CA GLU A 214 -31.71 -7.71 -7.52
C GLU A 214 -30.31 -7.03 -7.50
N LYS A 215 -29.41 -7.50 -6.66
CA LYS A 215 -28.00 -7.02 -6.58
C LYS A 215 -27.00 -7.98 -7.23
N LEU A 216 -27.48 -9.02 -7.90
CA LEU A 216 -26.62 -9.91 -8.67
C LEU A 216 -25.90 -9.13 -9.76
N LEU A 217 -24.60 -9.34 -9.84
CA LEU A 217 -23.77 -8.72 -10.88
C LEU A 217 -23.71 -9.65 -12.11
N PRO A 218 -23.52 -9.09 -13.32
CA PRO A 218 -23.29 -9.87 -14.52
C PRO A 218 -21.91 -10.55 -14.49
N ASP A 219 -21.56 -11.28 -15.55
CA ASP A 219 -20.22 -11.84 -15.74
C ASP A 219 -19.15 -10.74 -15.55
N ARG A 220 -18.05 -11.11 -14.88
CA ARG A 220 -17.01 -10.14 -14.48
C ARG A 220 -16.40 -9.38 -15.66
N ASN A 221 -16.41 -9.95 -16.86
CA ASN A 221 -15.90 -9.31 -18.08
C ASN A 221 -16.73 -8.09 -18.47
N LEU A 222 -17.98 -8.01 -18.01
CA LEU A 222 -18.89 -6.89 -18.23
C LEU A 222 -18.80 -5.83 -17.11
N ILE A 223 -18.07 -6.11 -16.03
CA ILE A 223 -17.95 -5.20 -14.89
C ILE A 223 -16.74 -4.28 -15.09
N THR A 224 -16.96 -3.21 -15.84
CA THR A 224 -15.96 -2.16 -16.05
C THR A 224 -16.19 -0.98 -15.10
N MET A 225 -15.22 -0.06 -15.01
CA MET A 225 -15.34 1.16 -14.19
C MET A 225 -16.51 2.08 -14.58
N ASN A 226 -17.11 1.87 -15.76
CA ASN A 226 -18.28 2.61 -16.22
C ASN A 226 -19.60 2.10 -15.62
N GLN A 227 -19.60 0.95 -14.95
CA GLN A 227 -20.79 0.46 -14.26
C GLN A 227 -21.24 1.44 -13.17
N PRO A 228 -22.54 1.70 -13.01
CA PRO A 228 -23.05 2.76 -12.14
C PRO A 228 -22.49 2.75 -10.72
N PHE A 229 -22.41 1.57 -10.08
CA PHE A 229 -21.91 1.46 -8.71
C PHE A 229 -20.41 1.75 -8.61
N LEU A 230 -19.59 1.34 -9.60
CA LEU A 230 -18.15 1.64 -9.63
C LEU A 230 -17.89 3.10 -9.98
N LYS A 231 -18.65 3.66 -10.91
CA LYS A 231 -18.57 5.09 -11.25
C LYS A 231 -18.94 5.97 -10.05
N SER A 232 -20.00 5.63 -9.35
CA SER A 232 -20.41 6.35 -8.13
C SER A 232 -19.34 6.28 -7.05
N TYR A 233 -18.77 5.09 -6.81
CA TYR A 233 -17.68 4.87 -5.88
C TYR A 233 -16.44 5.71 -6.19
N SER A 234 -15.95 5.65 -7.42
CA SER A 234 -14.78 6.43 -7.83
C SER A 234 -15.02 7.94 -7.80
N THR A 235 -16.19 8.38 -8.24
CA THR A 235 -16.58 9.80 -8.17
C THR A 235 -16.64 10.30 -6.73
N LEU A 236 -17.22 9.51 -5.81
CA LEU A 236 -17.29 9.85 -4.40
C LEU A 236 -15.89 9.99 -3.79
N LEU A 237 -14.97 9.06 -4.11
CA LEU A 237 -13.59 9.10 -3.63
C LEU A 237 -12.86 10.36 -4.11
N VAL A 238 -12.94 10.69 -5.41
CA VAL A 238 -12.31 11.89 -5.98
C VAL A 238 -12.87 13.15 -5.32
N ASN A 239 -14.20 13.26 -5.21
CA ASN A 239 -14.85 14.41 -4.60
C ASN A 239 -14.47 14.56 -3.12
N THR A 240 -14.34 13.47 -2.38
CA THR A 240 -13.93 13.50 -0.96
C THR A 240 -12.50 14.01 -0.83
N CYS A 241 -11.56 13.52 -1.65
CA CYS A 241 -10.18 14.01 -1.66
C CYS A 241 -10.12 15.51 -1.97
N HIS A 242 -10.77 15.96 -3.05
CA HIS A 242 -10.73 17.37 -3.47
C HIS A 242 -11.37 18.30 -2.44
N ARG A 243 -12.50 17.91 -1.83
CA ARG A 243 -13.15 18.70 -0.77
C ARG A 243 -12.22 18.91 0.42
N ARG A 244 -11.43 17.91 0.80
CA ARG A 244 -10.49 18.00 1.92
C ARG A 244 -9.21 18.73 1.59
N ASP A 245 -8.82 18.82 0.35
CA ASP A 245 -7.67 19.62 -0.09
C ASP A 245 -8.00 21.11 -0.08
N LYS A 246 -9.18 21.50 -0.56
CA LYS A 246 -9.67 22.89 -0.54
C LYS A 246 -9.92 23.45 0.86
N ALA A 247 -10.08 22.62 1.88
CA ALA A 247 -10.26 23.08 3.27
C ALA A 247 -8.99 23.67 3.90
N LYS A 248 -7.93 23.90 3.11
CA LYS A 248 -6.67 24.53 3.53
C LYS A 248 -6.51 25.99 3.05
N GLU A 249 -7.43 26.47 2.21
CA GLU A 249 -7.56 27.88 1.84
C GLU A 249 -8.50 28.61 2.82
#